data_94a97ad197cbb9f28538560a8c1f169c
#
_entry.id   94a97ad197cbb9f28538560a8c1f169c
#
_cell.length_a   1.000
_cell.length_b   1.000
_cell.length_c   1.000
_cell.angle_alpha   90.00
_cell.angle_beta   90.00
_cell.angle_gamma   90.00
#
_symmetry.space_group_name_H-M   'P 1'
#
loop_
_entity.id
_entity.type
_entity.pdbx_description
1 polymer ?
#
loop_
_entity_poly.entity_id
_entity_poly.type
_entity_poly.pdbx_seq_one_letter_code
_entity_poly.pdbx_strand_id
1 'polypeptide(L)'
;MNVKTDIRHAYGYDKHSVLLLSLFGSFGVYLLLKILLLDEIVNTGWASQCRQTRIEFWLIFGTMLGSISIAMVVPFCKTSEKSNTDINRDVNATREELERLLEEEEARKLGDGRAMSRLLAESVPDLHWVCLAFVALLVAAGADLFNPWYVGEIINHVLITRDRDAFLNNIMIISIVSLVSAIATGLRGGIFTMVMARMGLRIRTRLFSRIMHQEISFFDETKTGDITSRLSSDCKTMVDTLSLNINVFLRCSVKTIGCLVFMLKLSWNLTLVTIIGLPFGFLLGKVWGMLFRKLQKDIQDALAKANALADETISSARTVRSFANEEGEAKNYYEKMKVAYLLQMKSALYYGNYACFNLIFELGLTCATLWYGGHLVLVDRMEGAALVPFLLYQLSLGDSLQGMGAVYTGLMQAVGAAEKVFEFIDRQSRMPLDVGTHDPVEVQGKIEFKDVSFYYPSRPGMCDG
;
A
#
# COMPACT_ATOMS: atom_id res chain seq x y z
N MET A 1 21.12 -30.65 17.54
CA MET A 1 20.11 -30.08 18.41
C MET A 1 18.83 -29.93 17.59
N ASN A 2 17.73 -30.56 18.04
CA ASN A 2 16.59 -30.89 17.18
C ASN A 2 15.70 -29.66 16.85
N VAL A 3 15.78 -29.18 15.62
CA VAL A 3 14.92 -28.13 15.05
C VAL A 3 13.40 -28.45 15.18
N LYS A 4 13.05 -29.73 15.28
CA LYS A 4 11.64 -30.19 15.43
C LYS A 4 11.01 -29.88 16.80
N THR A 5 11.81 -29.79 17.87
CA THR A 5 11.29 -29.53 19.23
C THR A 5 11.10 -28.02 19.47
N ASP A 6 11.92 -27.17 18.88
CA ASP A 6 11.81 -25.71 19.02
C ASP A 6 10.58 -25.12 18.26
N ILE A 7 10.21 -25.77 17.16
CA ILE A 7 9.00 -25.38 16.38
C ILE A 7 7.72 -25.62 17.18
N ARG A 8 7.64 -26.66 18.01
CA ARG A 8 6.46 -26.96 18.82
C ARG A 8 6.19 -25.94 19.92
N HIS A 9 7.24 -25.37 20.54
CA HIS A 9 7.09 -24.37 21.59
C HIS A 9 6.81 -22.94 21.07
N ALA A 10 7.27 -22.62 19.85
CA ALA A 10 7.10 -21.30 19.25
C ALA A 10 5.68 -21.08 18.69
N TYR A 11 4.99 -22.12 18.27
CA TYR A 11 3.74 -21.94 17.52
C TYR A 11 2.45 -22.09 18.32
N GLY A 12 2.48 -22.61 19.57
CA GLY A 12 1.28 -22.74 20.38
C GLY A 12 0.08 -23.37 19.64
N TYR A 13 0.33 -24.13 18.56
CA TYR A 13 -0.70 -24.80 17.78
C TYR A 13 -1.18 -26.00 18.55
N ASP A 14 -2.40 -25.92 19.05
CA ASP A 14 -3.13 -27.09 19.52
C ASP A 14 -3.28 -28.09 18.34
N LYS A 15 -3.18 -29.38 18.64
CA LYS A 15 -3.32 -30.47 17.62
C LYS A 15 -4.56 -30.29 16.74
N HIS A 16 -5.60 -29.62 17.24
CA HIS A 16 -6.81 -29.30 16.50
C HIS A 16 -6.62 -28.29 15.35
N SER A 17 -5.70 -27.33 15.49
CA SER A 17 -5.45 -26.34 14.43
C SER A 17 -4.69 -26.95 13.24
N VAL A 18 -3.76 -27.87 13.50
CA VAL A 18 -3.04 -28.61 12.44
C VAL A 18 -3.96 -29.61 11.75
N LEU A 19 -4.85 -30.25 12.52
CA LEU A 19 -5.85 -31.19 11.98
C LEU A 19 -6.88 -30.46 11.12
N LEU A 20 -7.32 -29.28 11.51
CA LEU A 20 -8.20 -28.41 10.72
C LEU A 20 -7.52 -27.97 9.41
N LEU A 21 -6.26 -27.54 9.43
CA LEU A 21 -5.51 -27.16 8.23
C LEU A 21 -5.33 -28.37 7.27
N SER A 22 -5.08 -29.56 7.80
CA SER A 22 -4.96 -30.77 6.97
C SER A 22 -6.30 -31.21 6.39
N LEU A 23 -7.40 -31.07 7.14
CA LEU A 23 -8.76 -31.31 6.67
C LEU A 23 -9.18 -30.30 5.59
N PHE A 24 -8.77 -29.03 5.72
CA PHE A 24 -9.03 -28.01 4.69
C PHE A 24 -8.24 -28.24 3.40
N GLY A 25 -6.97 -28.64 3.51
CA GLY A 25 -6.16 -29.03 2.35
C GLY A 25 -6.74 -30.23 1.61
N SER A 26 -7.14 -31.27 2.34
CA SER A 26 -7.76 -32.47 1.75
C SER A 26 -9.16 -32.22 1.18
N PHE A 27 -9.95 -31.31 1.78
CA PHE A 27 -11.26 -30.95 1.28
C PHE A 27 -11.18 -30.07 0.01
N GLY A 28 -10.20 -29.16 -0.07
CA GLY A 28 -9.91 -28.37 -1.27
C GLY A 28 -9.47 -29.25 -2.45
N VAL A 29 -8.62 -30.25 -2.21
CA VAL A 29 -8.22 -31.25 -3.21
C VAL A 29 -9.40 -32.13 -3.61
N TYR A 30 -10.26 -32.53 -2.67
CA TYR A 30 -11.49 -33.28 -2.95
C TYR A 30 -12.47 -32.48 -3.81
N LEU A 31 -12.65 -31.18 -3.56
CA LEU A 31 -13.46 -30.26 -4.37
C LEU A 31 -12.89 -30.08 -5.79
N LEU A 32 -11.57 -29.91 -5.93
CA LEU A 32 -10.89 -29.84 -7.23
C LEU A 32 -11.04 -31.15 -8.00
N LEU A 33 -10.87 -32.33 -7.35
CA LEU A 33 -11.10 -33.63 -7.94
C LEU A 33 -12.56 -33.84 -8.33
N LYS A 34 -13.52 -33.39 -7.52
CA LYS A 34 -14.95 -33.47 -7.83
C LYS A 34 -15.34 -32.55 -8.99
N ILE A 35 -14.71 -31.39 -9.12
CA ILE A 35 -14.88 -30.47 -10.28
C ILE A 35 -14.25 -31.07 -11.55
N LEU A 36 -13.08 -31.71 -11.43
CA LEU A 36 -12.42 -32.41 -12.56
C LEU A 36 -13.14 -33.69 -13.00
N LEU A 37 -13.85 -34.39 -12.09
CA LEU A 37 -14.69 -35.56 -12.38
C LEU A 37 -16.08 -35.19 -12.93
N LEU A 38 -16.37 -33.92 -13.13
CA LEU A 38 -17.61 -33.38 -13.73
C LEU A 38 -17.78 -33.72 -15.22
N ASP A 39 -16.82 -34.43 -15.83
CA ASP A 39 -16.94 -34.99 -17.19
C ASP A 39 -18.07 -36.05 -17.29
N GLU A 40 -18.51 -36.62 -16.16
CA GLU A 40 -19.66 -37.54 -16.11
C GLU A 40 -21.03 -36.84 -16.19
N ILE A 41 -21.10 -35.53 -15.94
CA ILE A 41 -22.37 -34.76 -15.89
C ILE A 41 -22.81 -34.31 -17.29
N VAL A 42 -21.94 -34.34 -18.28
CA VAL A 42 -22.22 -33.90 -19.65
C VAL A 42 -23.14 -34.90 -20.39
N ASN A 43 -23.27 -36.17 -19.92
CA ASN A 43 -23.99 -37.22 -20.63
C ASN A 43 -25.39 -37.56 -20.11
N THR A 44 -25.94 -36.91 -19.08
CA THR A 44 -27.28 -37.25 -18.57
C THR A 44 -28.14 -36.02 -18.32
N GLY A 45 -29.28 -35.97 -18.96
CA GLY A 45 -30.47 -35.08 -18.90
C GLY A 45 -30.44 -33.82 -17.98
N TRP A 46 -30.20 -32.70 -18.52
CA TRP A 46 -29.94 -31.39 -17.89
C TRP A 46 -31.00 -30.83 -16.94
N ALA A 47 -32.25 -31.21 -17.02
CA ALA A 47 -33.35 -30.47 -16.37
C ALA A 47 -33.62 -30.81 -14.88
N SER A 48 -33.38 -32.04 -14.44
CA SER A 48 -33.62 -32.46 -13.04
C SER A 48 -32.39 -32.29 -12.14
N GLN A 49 -31.20 -32.29 -12.70
CA GLN A 49 -29.93 -32.19 -12.01
C GLN A 49 -29.54 -30.75 -11.64
N CYS A 50 -30.00 -29.74 -12.41
CA CYS A 50 -29.76 -28.34 -12.11
C CYS A 50 -30.35 -27.86 -10.77
N ARG A 51 -31.37 -28.49 -10.23
CA ARG A 51 -31.96 -28.10 -8.94
C ARG A 51 -31.12 -28.64 -7.77
N GLN A 52 -30.59 -29.83 -7.91
CA GLN A 52 -29.79 -30.49 -6.86
C GLN A 52 -28.38 -29.88 -6.78
N THR A 53 -27.73 -29.65 -7.92
CA THR A 53 -26.43 -28.97 -8.00
C THR A 53 -26.48 -27.52 -7.51
N ARG A 54 -27.61 -26.82 -7.66
CA ARG A 54 -27.81 -25.44 -7.14
C ARG A 54 -27.81 -25.44 -5.61
N ILE A 55 -28.47 -26.40 -4.96
CA ILE A 55 -28.52 -26.52 -3.50
C ILE A 55 -27.14 -26.95 -2.96
N GLU A 56 -26.47 -27.88 -3.59
CA GLU A 56 -25.15 -28.35 -3.21
C GLU A 56 -24.08 -27.26 -3.37
N PHE A 57 -24.14 -26.47 -4.45
CA PHE A 57 -23.23 -25.34 -4.65
C PHE A 57 -23.39 -24.27 -3.54
N TRP A 58 -24.62 -23.89 -3.21
CA TRP A 58 -24.88 -22.92 -2.14
C TRP A 58 -24.59 -23.48 -0.75
N LEU A 59 -24.78 -24.77 -0.51
CA LEU A 59 -24.36 -25.44 0.73
C LEU A 59 -22.84 -25.50 0.86
N ILE A 60 -22.12 -25.83 -0.22
CA ILE A 60 -20.65 -25.87 -0.23
C ILE A 60 -20.07 -24.45 -0.07
N PHE A 61 -20.61 -23.47 -0.78
CA PHE A 61 -20.20 -22.08 -0.66
C PHE A 61 -20.52 -21.50 0.73
N GLY A 62 -21.69 -21.80 1.29
CA GLY A 62 -22.10 -21.42 2.64
C GLY A 62 -21.28 -22.10 3.74
N THR A 63 -20.93 -23.38 3.59
CA THR A 63 -20.06 -24.10 4.54
C THR A 63 -18.61 -23.64 4.44
N MET A 64 -18.10 -23.32 3.26
CA MET A 64 -16.79 -22.67 3.10
C MET A 64 -16.76 -21.31 3.80
N LEU A 65 -17.74 -20.44 3.56
CA LEU A 65 -17.85 -19.14 4.22
C LEU A 65 -18.02 -19.28 5.75
N GLY A 66 -18.82 -20.22 6.20
CA GLY A 66 -19.03 -20.50 7.62
C GLY A 66 -17.77 -21.01 8.32
N SER A 67 -17.05 -21.93 7.73
CA SER A 67 -15.80 -22.50 8.27
C SER A 67 -14.69 -21.45 8.31
N ILE A 68 -14.66 -20.57 7.33
CA ILE A 68 -13.74 -19.46 7.23
C ILE A 68 -14.01 -18.42 8.33
N SER A 69 -15.29 -18.11 8.58
CA SER A 69 -15.71 -17.21 9.67
C SER A 69 -15.34 -17.78 11.03
N ILE A 70 -15.49 -19.09 11.25
CA ILE A 70 -15.13 -19.77 12.50
C ILE A 70 -13.60 -19.78 12.69
N ALA A 71 -12.81 -20.04 11.66
CA ALA A 71 -11.35 -20.01 11.73
C ALA A 71 -10.79 -18.59 11.98
N MET A 72 -11.54 -17.53 11.63
CA MET A 72 -11.20 -16.13 11.96
C MET A 72 -11.57 -15.76 13.39
N VAL A 73 -12.66 -16.26 13.93
CA VAL A 73 -13.20 -15.88 15.24
C VAL A 73 -12.45 -16.55 16.39
N VAL A 74 -11.99 -17.79 16.22
CA VAL A 74 -11.32 -18.58 17.27
C VAL A 74 -10.05 -17.91 17.83
N PRO A 75 -9.14 -17.30 17.03
CA PRO A 75 -8.01 -16.56 17.61
C PRO A 75 -8.42 -15.26 18.32
N PHE A 76 -9.57 -14.68 17.94
CA PHE A 76 -10.07 -13.43 18.53
C PHE A 76 -10.70 -13.64 19.92
N CYS A 77 -11.39 -14.75 20.11
CA CYS A 77 -11.98 -15.10 21.42
C CYS A 77 -10.93 -15.41 22.49
N LYS A 78 -9.78 -16.02 22.13
CA LYS A 78 -8.72 -16.33 23.10
C LYS A 78 -7.90 -15.12 23.60
N THR A 79 -7.89 -14.02 22.85
CA THR A 79 -7.24 -12.77 23.28
C THR A 79 -8.15 -11.88 24.14
N SER A 80 -9.47 -12.08 24.06
CA SER A 80 -10.46 -11.29 24.82
C SER A 80 -10.59 -11.74 26.29
N GLU A 81 -10.29 -13.00 26.60
CA GLU A 81 -10.52 -13.54 27.95
C GLU A 81 -9.48 -13.10 29.00
N LYS A 82 -8.31 -12.59 28.57
CA LYS A 82 -7.26 -12.06 29.47
C LYS A 82 -7.37 -10.57 29.80
N SER A 83 -8.31 -9.85 29.15
CA SER A 83 -8.43 -8.38 29.28
C SER A 83 -9.52 -7.89 30.23
N ASN A 84 -10.38 -8.78 30.77
CA ASN A 84 -11.58 -8.34 31.49
C ASN A 84 -11.37 -8.09 33.00
N THR A 85 -10.20 -8.34 33.56
CA THR A 85 -9.94 -8.13 35.02
C THR A 85 -9.27 -6.79 35.34
N ASP A 86 -8.68 -6.08 34.35
CA ASP A 86 -7.98 -4.81 34.57
C ASP A 86 -8.77 -3.55 34.13
N ILE A 87 -9.92 -3.73 33.49
CA ILE A 87 -10.64 -2.62 32.80
C ILE A 87 -11.34 -1.65 33.77
N ASN A 88 -11.61 -2.03 35.00
CA ASN A 88 -12.42 -1.20 35.93
C ASN A 88 -11.64 -0.15 36.74
N ARG A 89 -10.32 -0.04 36.59
CA ARG A 89 -9.50 0.99 37.28
C ARG A 89 -9.16 2.21 36.46
N ASP A 90 -9.24 2.13 35.12
CA ASP A 90 -8.68 3.16 34.24
C ASP A 90 -9.72 3.97 33.44
N VAL A 91 -11.03 3.83 33.70
CA VAL A 91 -12.07 4.45 32.85
C VAL A 91 -12.07 6.00 32.88
N ASN A 92 -11.61 6.61 33.98
CA ASN A 92 -11.58 8.08 34.08
C ASN A 92 -10.28 8.70 33.56
N ALA A 93 -9.13 8.00 33.61
CA ALA A 93 -7.87 8.43 33.03
C ALA A 93 -7.90 8.31 31.49
N THR A 94 -8.60 7.31 30.97
CA THR A 94 -8.73 7.04 29.51
C THR A 94 -9.55 8.09 28.76
N ARG A 95 -10.42 8.85 29.41
CA ARG A 95 -11.25 9.85 28.71
C ARG A 95 -10.46 11.11 28.36
N GLU A 96 -9.67 11.63 29.29
CA GLU A 96 -8.80 12.79 29.03
C GLU A 96 -7.66 12.42 28.06
N GLU A 97 -7.14 11.20 28.16
CA GLU A 97 -6.13 10.69 27.24
C GLU A 97 -6.72 10.46 25.84
N LEU A 98 -7.96 9.97 25.76
CA LEU A 98 -8.68 9.83 24.49
C LEU A 98 -9.02 11.19 23.85
N GLU A 99 -9.44 12.18 24.64
CA GLU A 99 -9.69 13.54 24.15
C GLU A 99 -8.40 14.18 23.64
N ARG A 100 -7.27 14.04 24.35
CA ARG A 100 -5.94 14.46 23.86
C ARG A 100 -5.52 13.74 22.58
N LEU A 101 -5.70 12.44 22.50
CA LEU A 101 -5.38 11.65 21.30
C LEU A 101 -6.27 12.05 20.10
N LEU A 102 -7.54 12.39 20.36
CA LEU A 102 -8.44 12.89 19.32
C LEU A 102 -8.05 14.29 18.86
N GLU A 103 -7.68 15.17 19.78
CA GLU A 103 -7.16 16.51 19.44
C GLU A 103 -5.83 16.44 18.69
N GLU A 104 -4.91 15.53 19.08
CA GLU A 104 -3.67 15.27 18.37
C GLU A 104 -3.93 14.67 16.97
N GLU A 105 -4.91 13.77 16.85
CA GLU A 105 -5.29 13.19 15.57
C GLU A 105 -5.95 14.22 14.63
N GLU A 106 -6.79 15.11 15.18
CA GLU A 106 -7.38 16.23 14.41
C GLU A 106 -6.33 17.27 14.01
N ALA A 107 -5.43 17.64 14.92
CA ALA A 107 -4.30 18.53 14.62
C ALA A 107 -3.37 17.92 13.56
N ARG A 108 -3.12 16.60 13.63
CA ARG A 108 -2.35 15.86 12.64
C ARG A 108 -3.04 15.83 11.28
N LYS A 109 -4.36 15.58 11.23
CA LYS A 109 -5.14 15.62 9.97
C LYS A 109 -5.15 17.01 9.33
N LEU A 110 -5.19 18.07 10.15
CA LEU A 110 -5.07 19.46 9.68
C LEU A 110 -3.66 19.77 9.16
N GLY A 111 -2.62 19.26 9.82
CA GLY A 111 -1.22 19.33 9.39
C GLY A 111 -1.02 18.60 8.06
N ASP A 112 -1.48 17.36 7.97
CA ASP A 112 -1.43 16.52 6.76
C ASP A 112 -2.11 17.20 5.56
N GLY A 113 -3.26 17.85 5.77
CA GLY A 113 -3.97 18.59 4.73
C GLY A 113 -3.19 19.79 4.21
N ARG A 114 -2.52 20.54 5.09
CA ARG A 114 -1.67 21.70 4.72
C ARG A 114 -0.41 21.23 3.98
N ALA A 115 0.25 20.20 4.46
CA ALA A 115 1.42 19.62 3.81
C ALA A 115 1.08 19.09 2.41
N MET A 116 -0.06 18.39 2.25
CA MET A 116 -0.54 17.93 0.96
C MET A 116 -0.83 19.08 0.00
N SER A 117 -1.52 20.13 0.45
CA SER A 117 -1.81 21.31 -0.37
C SER A 117 -0.53 22.01 -0.84
N ARG A 118 0.47 22.13 0.03
CA ARG A 118 1.79 22.71 -0.32
C ARG A 118 2.55 21.84 -1.30
N LEU A 119 2.52 20.52 -1.10
CA LEU A 119 3.10 19.55 -2.04
C LEU A 119 2.52 19.70 -3.44
N LEU A 120 1.19 19.79 -3.54
CA LEU A 120 0.52 20.02 -4.82
C LEU A 120 0.87 21.38 -5.43
N ALA A 121 1.02 22.41 -4.62
CA ALA A 121 1.43 23.74 -5.07
C ALA A 121 2.85 23.74 -5.68
N GLU A 122 3.77 22.90 -5.21
CA GLU A 122 5.10 22.75 -5.80
C GLU A 122 5.06 22.13 -7.24
N SER A 123 3.94 21.51 -7.63
CA SER A 123 3.73 21.01 -9.00
C SER A 123 3.18 22.07 -9.96
N VAL A 124 2.69 23.20 -9.47
CA VAL A 124 2.07 24.27 -10.29
C VAL A 124 2.99 24.84 -11.38
N PRO A 125 4.30 25.05 -11.15
CA PRO A 125 5.19 25.54 -12.20
C PRO A 125 5.30 24.64 -13.42
N ASP A 126 5.05 23.32 -13.25
CA ASP A 126 5.09 22.33 -14.30
C ASP A 126 3.68 21.92 -14.79
N LEU A 127 2.64 22.69 -14.46
CA LEU A 127 1.24 22.36 -14.72
C LEU A 127 0.97 22.04 -16.21
N HIS A 128 1.62 22.75 -17.15
CA HIS A 128 1.48 22.50 -18.58
C HIS A 128 1.97 21.08 -18.97
N TRP A 129 3.06 20.59 -18.37
CA TRP A 129 3.55 19.23 -18.58
C TRP A 129 2.64 18.20 -17.92
N VAL A 130 2.13 18.51 -16.72
CA VAL A 130 1.16 17.65 -16.02
C VAL A 130 -0.14 17.53 -16.84
N CYS A 131 -0.64 18.62 -17.42
CA CYS A 131 -1.81 18.60 -18.32
C CYS A 131 -1.55 17.75 -19.56
N LEU A 132 -0.37 17.88 -20.19
CA LEU A 132 0.01 17.06 -21.34
C LEU A 132 0.08 15.57 -20.98
N ALA A 133 0.67 15.24 -19.82
CA ALA A 133 0.71 13.88 -19.29
C ALA A 133 -0.69 13.34 -18.99
N PHE A 134 -1.59 14.20 -18.52
CA PHE A 134 -2.98 13.83 -18.27
C PHE A 134 -3.75 13.53 -19.55
N VAL A 135 -3.56 14.32 -20.63
CA VAL A 135 -4.12 14.00 -21.95
C VAL A 135 -3.60 12.66 -22.46
N ALA A 136 -2.30 12.43 -22.38
CA ALA A 136 -1.71 11.13 -22.74
C ALA A 136 -2.27 9.98 -21.89
N LEU A 137 -2.52 10.22 -20.57
CA LEU A 137 -3.17 9.25 -19.71
C LEU A 137 -4.59 8.93 -20.16
N LEU A 138 -5.39 9.94 -20.50
CA LEU A 138 -6.77 9.71 -20.99
C LEU A 138 -6.77 8.91 -22.30
N VAL A 139 -5.87 9.20 -23.20
CA VAL A 139 -5.71 8.43 -24.46
C VAL A 139 -5.32 6.98 -24.15
N ALA A 140 -4.30 6.76 -23.29
CA ALA A 140 -3.85 5.43 -22.95
C ALA A 140 -4.94 4.63 -22.21
N ALA A 141 -5.56 5.22 -21.17
CA ALA A 141 -6.61 4.56 -20.42
C ALA A 141 -7.87 4.31 -21.25
N GLY A 142 -8.23 5.25 -22.13
CA GLY A 142 -9.31 5.07 -23.10
C GLY A 142 -9.05 3.89 -24.03
N ALA A 143 -7.85 3.85 -24.64
CA ALA A 143 -7.46 2.74 -25.50
C ALA A 143 -7.48 1.39 -24.77
N ASP A 144 -6.94 1.34 -23.54
CA ASP A 144 -6.96 0.13 -22.68
C ASP A 144 -8.39 -0.35 -22.37
N LEU A 145 -9.36 0.57 -22.24
CA LEU A 145 -10.76 0.23 -21.98
C LEU A 145 -11.46 -0.40 -23.19
N PHE A 146 -11.02 -0.10 -24.41
CA PHE A 146 -11.57 -0.73 -25.61
C PHE A 146 -11.03 -2.14 -25.87
N ASN A 147 -9.86 -2.50 -25.32
CA ASN A 147 -9.27 -3.82 -25.53
C ASN A 147 -10.21 -4.98 -25.16
N PRO A 148 -10.83 -5.05 -23.98
CA PRO A 148 -11.77 -6.11 -23.65
C PRO A 148 -12.99 -6.14 -24.57
N TRP A 149 -13.48 -4.97 -25.01
CA TRP A 149 -14.60 -4.89 -25.91
C TRP A 149 -14.30 -5.57 -27.26
N TYR A 150 -13.18 -5.20 -27.89
CA TYR A 150 -12.77 -5.81 -29.17
C TYR A 150 -12.44 -7.29 -29.03
N VAL A 151 -11.93 -7.75 -27.90
CA VAL A 151 -11.75 -9.18 -27.64
C VAL A 151 -13.12 -9.90 -27.69
N GLY A 152 -14.16 -9.32 -27.13
CA GLY A 152 -15.52 -9.87 -27.23
C GLY A 152 -16.05 -9.93 -28.66
N GLU A 153 -15.87 -8.83 -29.43
CA GLU A 153 -16.26 -8.78 -30.83
C GLU A 153 -15.51 -9.81 -31.69
N ILE A 154 -14.19 -9.98 -31.46
CA ILE A 154 -13.38 -11.00 -32.12
C ILE A 154 -13.92 -12.40 -31.85
N ILE A 155 -14.25 -12.70 -30.58
CA ILE A 155 -14.85 -13.98 -30.18
C ILE A 155 -16.19 -14.20 -30.87
N ASN A 156 -17.02 -13.17 -30.93
CA ASN A 156 -18.32 -13.19 -31.58
C ASN A 156 -18.17 -13.56 -33.08
N HIS A 157 -17.27 -12.86 -33.79
CA HIS A 157 -17.03 -13.09 -35.20
C HIS A 157 -16.41 -14.45 -35.50
N VAL A 158 -15.56 -15.00 -34.62
CA VAL A 158 -14.97 -16.32 -34.81
C VAL A 158 -15.95 -17.46 -34.52
N LEU A 159 -16.70 -17.37 -33.41
CA LEU A 159 -17.50 -18.50 -32.92
C LEU A 159 -18.95 -18.47 -33.41
N ILE A 160 -19.54 -17.29 -33.57
CA ILE A 160 -20.97 -17.16 -33.88
C ILE A 160 -21.20 -16.83 -35.35
N THR A 161 -20.67 -15.71 -35.85
CA THR A 161 -20.94 -15.24 -37.22
C THR A 161 -20.04 -15.88 -38.26
N ARG A 162 -18.85 -16.39 -37.89
CA ARG A 162 -17.82 -16.98 -38.77
C ARG A 162 -17.44 -16.06 -39.95
N ASP A 163 -17.47 -14.74 -39.71
CA ASP A 163 -17.13 -13.73 -40.68
C ASP A 163 -15.64 -13.42 -40.62
N ARG A 164 -14.88 -13.83 -41.66
CA ARG A 164 -13.43 -13.65 -41.75
C ARG A 164 -13.02 -12.20 -41.93
N ASP A 165 -13.79 -11.40 -42.69
CA ASP A 165 -13.43 -10.02 -42.98
C ASP A 165 -13.64 -9.13 -41.77
N ALA A 166 -14.75 -9.30 -41.03
CA ALA A 166 -15.00 -8.63 -39.79
C ALA A 166 -13.97 -9.02 -38.70
N PHE A 167 -13.56 -10.29 -38.63
CA PHE A 167 -12.51 -10.77 -37.74
C PHE A 167 -11.17 -10.08 -38.02
N LEU A 168 -10.71 -10.04 -39.28
CA LEU A 168 -9.45 -9.40 -39.66
C LEU A 168 -9.48 -7.88 -39.37
N ASN A 169 -10.62 -7.23 -39.62
CA ASN A 169 -10.78 -5.81 -39.35
C ASN A 169 -10.67 -5.53 -37.83
N ASN A 170 -11.32 -6.33 -36.96
CA ASN A 170 -11.24 -6.16 -35.53
C ASN A 170 -9.83 -6.44 -34.97
N ILE A 171 -9.08 -7.40 -35.55
CA ILE A 171 -7.67 -7.59 -35.20
C ILE A 171 -6.82 -6.38 -35.59
N MET A 172 -7.06 -5.80 -36.73
CA MET A 172 -6.35 -4.60 -37.16
C MET A 172 -6.66 -3.43 -36.19
N ILE A 173 -7.93 -3.22 -35.83
CA ILE A 173 -8.34 -2.15 -34.94
C ILE A 173 -7.69 -2.34 -33.55
N ILE A 174 -7.78 -3.53 -32.94
CA ILE A 174 -7.18 -3.79 -31.61
C ILE A 174 -5.66 -3.59 -31.64
N SER A 175 -5.00 -3.96 -32.75
CA SER A 175 -3.56 -3.76 -32.90
C SER A 175 -3.19 -2.28 -32.95
N ILE A 176 -3.96 -1.46 -33.68
CA ILE A 176 -3.76 -0.01 -33.75
C ILE A 176 -4.05 0.63 -32.38
N VAL A 177 -5.16 0.27 -31.74
CA VAL A 177 -5.55 0.79 -30.40
C VAL A 177 -4.48 0.44 -29.36
N SER A 178 -3.96 -0.79 -29.37
CA SER A 178 -2.89 -1.22 -28.48
C SER A 178 -1.58 -0.48 -28.72
N LEU A 179 -1.24 -0.22 -29.99
CA LEU A 179 -0.05 0.58 -30.35
C LEU A 179 -0.17 2.02 -29.85
N VAL A 180 -1.35 2.64 -30.05
CA VAL A 180 -1.64 4.00 -29.54
C VAL A 180 -1.54 4.02 -28.00
N SER A 181 -2.11 3.02 -27.31
CA SER A 181 -2.01 2.88 -25.86
C SER A 181 -0.55 2.77 -25.41
N ALA A 182 0.26 1.96 -26.09
CA ALA A 182 1.68 1.78 -25.76
C ALA A 182 2.47 3.09 -25.89
N ILE A 183 2.29 3.82 -27.00
CA ILE A 183 2.94 5.11 -27.23
C ILE A 183 2.50 6.14 -26.20
N ALA A 184 1.19 6.26 -25.95
CA ALA A 184 0.64 7.19 -24.98
C ALA A 184 1.10 6.88 -23.54
N THR A 185 1.22 5.59 -23.18
CA THR A 185 1.75 5.14 -21.89
C THR A 185 3.22 5.49 -21.73
N GLY A 186 4.05 5.29 -22.77
CA GLY A 186 5.46 5.68 -22.77
C GLY A 186 5.64 7.19 -22.64
N LEU A 187 4.90 7.97 -23.42
CA LEU A 187 4.93 9.43 -23.38
C LEU A 187 4.53 9.97 -22.00
N ARG A 188 3.42 9.48 -21.46
CA ARG A 188 2.95 9.80 -20.12
C ARG A 188 4.02 9.52 -19.05
N GLY A 189 4.60 8.29 -19.08
CA GLY A 189 5.62 7.88 -18.12
C GLY A 189 6.85 8.78 -18.19
N GLY A 190 7.35 9.10 -19.41
CA GLY A 190 8.47 10.00 -19.61
C GLY A 190 8.20 11.41 -19.10
N ILE A 191 7.02 11.98 -19.37
CA ILE A 191 6.67 13.33 -18.90
C ILE A 191 6.58 13.36 -17.37
N PHE A 192 5.91 12.39 -16.71
CA PHE A 192 5.87 12.34 -15.25
C PHE A 192 7.27 12.24 -14.64
N THR A 193 8.14 11.39 -15.18
CA THR A 193 9.53 11.28 -14.71
C THR A 193 10.31 12.60 -14.86
N MET A 194 10.10 13.31 -15.97
CA MET A 194 10.71 14.64 -16.18
C MET A 194 10.20 15.68 -15.16
N VAL A 195 8.90 15.70 -14.89
CA VAL A 195 8.30 16.59 -13.86
C VAL A 195 8.86 16.30 -12.49
N MET A 196 8.99 14.99 -12.13
CA MET A 196 9.63 14.56 -10.87
C MET A 196 11.05 15.11 -10.75
N ALA A 197 11.87 14.95 -11.81
CA ALA A 197 13.25 15.42 -11.79
C ALA A 197 13.33 16.94 -11.59
N ARG A 198 12.48 17.71 -12.27
CA ARG A 198 12.42 19.19 -12.13
C ARG A 198 11.97 19.61 -10.73
N MET A 199 10.92 18.99 -10.19
CA MET A 199 10.44 19.26 -8.84
C MET A 199 11.51 18.91 -7.80
N GLY A 200 12.17 17.75 -7.96
CA GLY A 200 13.26 17.33 -7.08
C GLY A 200 14.44 18.30 -7.08
N LEU A 201 14.82 18.82 -8.24
CA LEU A 201 15.86 19.83 -8.35
C LEU A 201 15.46 21.12 -7.58
N ARG A 202 14.25 21.64 -7.81
CA ARG A 202 13.78 22.88 -7.15
C ARG A 202 13.74 22.74 -5.63
N ILE A 203 13.16 21.66 -5.12
CA ILE A 203 13.02 21.44 -3.68
C ILE A 203 14.38 21.28 -3.00
N ARG A 204 15.26 20.46 -3.55
CA ARG A 204 16.60 20.25 -3.00
C ARG A 204 17.44 21.53 -2.99
N THR A 205 17.39 22.30 -4.08
CA THR A 205 18.11 23.58 -4.16
C THR A 205 17.55 24.58 -3.16
N ARG A 206 16.22 24.68 -3.02
CA ARG A 206 15.57 25.55 -2.03
C ARG A 206 15.92 25.13 -0.60
N LEU A 207 15.83 23.82 -0.30
CA LEU A 207 16.19 23.30 1.02
C LEU A 207 17.65 23.58 1.36
N PHE A 208 18.56 23.29 0.44
CA PHE A 208 20.00 23.55 0.64
C PHE A 208 20.28 25.03 0.88
N SER A 209 19.71 25.90 0.06
CA SER A 209 19.83 27.35 0.23
C SER A 209 19.33 27.80 1.61
N ARG A 210 18.17 27.30 2.05
CA ARG A 210 17.61 27.65 3.38
C ARG A 210 18.46 27.12 4.52
N ILE A 211 19.04 25.93 4.39
CA ILE A 211 19.98 25.39 5.39
C ILE A 211 21.22 26.28 5.50
N MET A 212 21.81 26.69 4.38
CA MET A 212 23.02 27.54 4.39
C MET A 212 22.80 28.96 4.95
N HIS A 213 21.56 29.39 5.04
CA HIS A 213 21.19 30.70 5.66
C HIS A 213 20.80 30.56 7.15
N GLN A 214 20.96 29.36 7.75
CA GLN A 214 20.72 29.19 9.18
C GLN A 214 21.91 29.72 10.02
N GLU A 215 21.62 30.06 11.26
CA GLU A 215 22.62 30.45 12.26
C GLU A 215 23.52 29.25 12.67
N ILE A 216 24.70 29.56 13.21
CA ILE A 216 25.68 28.53 13.64
C ILE A 216 25.09 27.61 14.74
N SER A 217 24.28 28.15 15.65
CA SER A 217 23.62 27.36 16.68
C SER A 217 22.77 26.21 16.13
N PHE A 218 22.17 26.38 14.95
CA PHE A 218 21.45 25.31 14.25
C PHE A 218 22.36 24.11 13.92
N PHE A 219 23.58 24.39 13.43
CA PHE A 219 24.55 23.35 13.07
C PHE A 219 25.16 22.67 14.30
N ASP A 220 25.23 23.39 15.44
CA ASP A 220 25.71 22.83 16.71
C ASP A 220 24.64 21.91 17.35
N GLU A 221 23.36 22.23 17.21
CA GLU A 221 22.23 21.43 17.75
C GLU A 221 21.86 20.26 16.84
N THR A 222 22.01 20.43 15.52
CA THR A 222 21.51 19.44 14.53
C THR A 222 22.67 18.62 13.97
N LYS A 223 22.58 17.29 14.08
CA LYS A 223 23.61 16.41 13.52
C LYS A 223 23.67 16.52 12.00
N THR A 224 24.87 16.63 11.44
CA THR A 224 25.10 16.67 9.98
C THR A 224 24.44 15.52 9.24
N GLY A 225 24.41 14.31 9.86
CA GLY A 225 23.73 13.15 9.30
C GLY A 225 22.23 13.35 9.10
N ASP A 226 21.55 14.04 10.03
CA ASP A 226 20.12 14.34 9.91
C ASP A 226 19.86 15.32 8.75
N ILE A 227 20.67 16.37 8.64
CA ILE A 227 20.60 17.35 7.55
C ILE A 227 20.78 16.66 6.18
N THR A 228 21.80 15.79 6.07
CA THR A 228 22.09 15.04 4.84
C THR A 228 20.96 14.06 4.51
N SER A 229 20.37 13.41 5.52
CA SER A 229 19.22 12.52 5.35
C SER A 229 17.99 13.26 4.83
N ARG A 230 17.70 14.47 5.35
CA ARG A 230 16.59 15.32 4.82
C ARG A 230 16.82 15.70 3.37
N LEU A 231 18.05 16.10 3.01
CA LEU A 231 18.40 16.52 1.65
C LEU A 231 18.36 15.37 0.64
N SER A 232 18.76 14.15 1.03
CA SER A 232 18.84 13.00 0.14
C SER A 232 17.59 12.13 0.19
N SER A 233 17.28 11.53 1.33
CA SER A 233 16.21 10.53 1.49
C SER A 233 14.84 11.15 1.53
N ASP A 234 14.60 12.14 2.41
CA ASP A 234 13.26 12.68 2.60
C ASP A 234 12.80 13.49 1.38
N CYS A 235 13.67 14.31 0.77
CA CYS A 235 13.36 14.97 -0.50
C CYS A 235 13.05 13.98 -1.62
N LYS A 236 13.79 12.88 -1.71
CA LYS A 236 13.53 11.83 -2.70
C LYS A 236 12.18 11.19 -2.47
N THR A 237 11.90 10.73 -1.25
CA THR A 237 10.63 10.09 -0.89
C THR A 237 9.45 11.01 -1.16
N MET A 238 9.54 12.29 -0.78
CA MET A 238 8.52 13.29 -1.01
C MET A 238 8.19 13.43 -2.50
N VAL A 239 9.21 13.62 -3.35
CA VAL A 239 9.03 13.87 -4.79
C VAL A 239 8.60 12.62 -5.54
N ASP A 240 9.30 11.50 -5.36
CA ASP A 240 9.05 10.25 -6.08
C ASP A 240 7.67 9.70 -5.72
N THR A 241 7.34 9.69 -4.43
CA THR A 241 6.09 9.12 -3.95
C THR A 241 4.89 9.99 -4.35
N LEU A 242 5.01 11.31 -4.31
CA LEU A 242 3.92 12.21 -4.73
C LEU A 242 3.58 12.01 -6.21
N SER A 243 4.56 12.17 -7.09
CA SER A 243 4.33 12.10 -8.54
C SER A 243 3.88 10.72 -8.99
N LEU A 244 4.46 9.64 -8.43
CA LEU A 244 4.05 8.28 -8.71
C LEU A 244 2.59 8.05 -8.31
N ASN A 245 2.21 8.47 -7.09
CA ASN A 245 0.86 8.25 -6.57
C ASN A 245 -0.19 9.06 -7.32
N ILE A 246 0.09 10.31 -7.68
CA ILE A 246 -0.82 11.11 -8.52
C ILE A 246 -1.06 10.42 -9.86
N ASN A 247 0.00 9.97 -10.53
CA ASN A 247 -0.10 9.25 -11.80
C ASN A 247 -0.95 7.96 -11.66
N VAL A 248 -0.66 7.13 -10.64
CA VAL A 248 -1.40 5.89 -10.39
C VAL A 248 -2.86 6.18 -10.03
N PHE A 249 -3.12 7.17 -9.18
CA PHE A 249 -4.47 7.57 -8.79
C PHE A 249 -5.32 7.99 -9.99
N LEU A 250 -4.82 8.89 -10.82
CA LEU A 250 -5.53 9.36 -12.02
C LEU A 250 -5.82 8.20 -12.98
N ARG A 251 -4.83 7.34 -13.22
CA ARG A 251 -5.00 6.17 -14.08
C ARG A 251 -6.04 5.20 -13.54
N CYS A 252 -5.95 4.83 -12.25
CA CYS A 252 -6.89 3.91 -11.62
C CYS A 252 -8.31 4.50 -11.57
N SER A 253 -8.45 5.81 -11.33
CA SER A 253 -9.76 6.48 -11.34
C SER A 253 -10.43 6.43 -12.71
N VAL A 254 -9.68 6.76 -13.77
CA VAL A 254 -10.21 6.71 -15.15
C VAL A 254 -10.57 5.27 -15.54
N LYS A 255 -9.71 4.28 -15.21
CA LYS A 255 -9.99 2.86 -15.48
C LYS A 255 -11.20 2.37 -14.69
N THR A 256 -11.33 2.69 -13.40
CA THR A 256 -12.47 2.30 -12.57
C THR A 256 -13.79 2.82 -13.13
N ILE A 257 -13.84 4.11 -13.44
CA ILE A 257 -15.05 4.74 -14.03
C ILE A 257 -15.35 4.10 -15.38
N GLY A 258 -14.36 3.95 -16.24
CA GLY A 258 -14.53 3.36 -17.56
C GLY A 258 -14.99 1.90 -17.50
N CYS A 259 -14.36 1.07 -16.67
CA CYS A 259 -14.77 -0.33 -16.48
C CYS A 259 -16.22 -0.43 -16.00
N LEU A 260 -16.65 0.41 -15.02
CA LEU A 260 -18.01 0.42 -14.54
C LEU A 260 -19.02 0.82 -15.65
N VAL A 261 -18.69 1.83 -16.46
CA VAL A 261 -19.55 2.25 -17.58
C VAL A 261 -19.70 1.12 -18.61
N PHE A 262 -18.61 0.46 -19.01
CA PHE A 262 -18.67 -0.66 -19.95
C PHE A 262 -19.38 -1.88 -19.37
N MET A 263 -19.16 -2.22 -18.09
CA MET A 263 -19.87 -3.31 -17.41
C MET A 263 -21.38 -3.06 -17.34
N LEU A 264 -21.80 -1.83 -17.00
CA LEU A 264 -23.21 -1.44 -16.98
C LEU A 264 -23.85 -1.53 -18.37
N LYS A 265 -23.10 -1.17 -19.41
CA LYS A 265 -23.56 -1.26 -20.81
C LYS A 265 -23.71 -2.71 -21.27
N LEU A 266 -22.81 -3.62 -20.84
CA LEU A 266 -22.86 -5.03 -21.18
C LEU A 266 -24.00 -5.75 -20.46
N SER A 267 -24.14 -5.58 -19.15
CA SER A 267 -25.22 -6.16 -18.37
C SER A 267 -25.36 -5.47 -17.00
N TRP A 268 -26.47 -4.78 -16.77
CA TRP A 268 -26.80 -4.17 -15.48
C TRP A 268 -26.85 -5.21 -14.34
N ASN A 269 -27.54 -6.34 -14.60
CA ASN A 269 -27.75 -7.38 -13.59
C ASN A 269 -26.42 -8.01 -13.13
N LEU A 270 -25.51 -8.26 -14.06
CA LEU A 270 -24.22 -8.87 -13.77
C LEU A 270 -23.29 -7.88 -13.03
N THR A 271 -23.36 -6.61 -13.41
CA THR A 271 -22.62 -5.53 -12.73
C THR A 271 -23.05 -5.40 -11.26
N LEU A 272 -24.34 -5.57 -10.98
CA LEU A 272 -24.87 -5.52 -9.62
C LEU A 272 -24.30 -6.65 -8.75
N VAL A 273 -24.15 -7.86 -9.29
CA VAL A 273 -23.49 -8.99 -8.59
C VAL A 273 -22.04 -8.65 -8.24
N THR A 274 -21.30 -8.05 -9.18
CA THR A 274 -19.91 -7.63 -8.94
C THR A 274 -19.83 -6.53 -7.88
N ILE A 275 -20.68 -5.50 -7.95
CA ILE A 275 -20.71 -4.39 -6.99
C ILE A 275 -21.03 -4.88 -5.57
N ILE A 276 -21.92 -5.86 -5.41
CA ILE A 276 -22.22 -6.46 -4.09
C ILE A 276 -21.02 -7.25 -3.55
N GLY A 277 -20.22 -7.86 -4.41
CA GLY A 277 -19.01 -8.58 -4.01
C GLY A 277 -17.88 -7.66 -3.51
N LEU A 278 -17.70 -6.48 -4.09
CA LEU A 278 -16.60 -5.58 -3.78
C LEU A 278 -16.48 -5.17 -2.30
N PRO A 279 -17.55 -4.75 -1.59
CA PRO A 279 -17.46 -4.38 -0.17
C PRO A 279 -16.97 -5.53 0.71
N PHE A 280 -17.31 -6.77 0.35
CA PHE A 280 -16.85 -7.95 1.10
C PHE A 280 -15.33 -8.12 0.97
N GLY A 281 -14.78 -8.00 -0.22
CA GLY A 281 -13.32 -8.00 -0.43
C GLY A 281 -12.63 -6.87 0.32
N PHE A 282 -13.22 -5.66 0.35
CA PHE A 282 -12.69 -4.53 1.10
C PHE A 282 -12.68 -4.76 2.61
N LEU A 283 -13.75 -5.34 3.18
CA LEU A 283 -13.83 -5.70 4.59
C LEU A 283 -12.77 -6.72 4.98
N LEU A 284 -12.58 -7.76 4.15
CA LEU A 284 -11.50 -8.73 4.33
C LEU A 284 -10.13 -8.04 4.36
N GLY A 285 -9.84 -7.20 3.36
CA GLY A 285 -8.59 -6.45 3.29
C GLY A 285 -8.35 -5.57 4.53
N LYS A 286 -9.40 -4.93 5.07
CA LYS A 286 -9.32 -4.11 6.28
C LYS A 286 -8.94 -4.94 7.52
N VAL A 287 -9.58 -6.09 7.72
CA VAL A 287 -9.29 -6.98 8.86
C VAL A 287 -7.84 -7.46 8.81
N TRP A 288 -7.40 -7.98 7.66
CA TRP A 288 -6.03 -8.43 7.48
C TRP A 288 -5.02 -7.29 7.62
N GLY A 289 -5.32 -6.12 7.09
CA GLY A 289 -4.45 -4.95 7.20
C GLY A 289 -4.24 -4.49 8.65
N MET A 290 -5.23 -4.62 9.53
CA MET A 290 -5.06 -4.33 10.97
C MET A 290 -4.12 -5.34 11.64
N LEU A 291 -4.29 -6.64 11.34
CA LEU A 291 -3.43 -7.69 11.88
C LEU A 291 -1.98 -7.54 11.41
N PHE A 292 -1.78 -7.24 10.14
CA PHE A 292 -0.45 -7.00 9.57
C PHE A 292 0.24 -5.79 10.19
N ARG A 293 -0.46 -4.67 10.38
CA ARG A 293 0.12 -3.46 10.97
C ARG A 293 0.64 -3.72 12.38
N LYS A 294 -0.13 -4.42 13.23
CA LYS A 294 0.32 -4.77 14.56
C LYS A 294 1.58 -5.64 14.54
N LEU A 295 1.55 -6.70 13.72
CA LEU A 295 2.67 -7.62 13.62
C LEU A 295 3.92 -6.95 13.04
N GLN A 296 3.75 -6.06 12.07
CA GLN A 296 4.85 -5.30 11.48
C GLN A 296 5.50 -4.35 12.49
N LYS A 297 4.70 -3.74 13.37
CA LYS A 297 5.21 -2.94 14.48
C LYS A 297 6.05 -3.81 15.44
N ASP A 298 5.54 -4.97 15.85
CA ASP A 298 6.26 -5.90 16.74
C ASP A 298 7.61 -6.33 16.12
N ILE A 299 7.65 -6.56 14.79
CA ILE A 299 8.87 -6.89 14.05
C ILE A 299 9.86 -5.71 14.08
N GLN A 300 9.39 -4.48 13.83
CA GLN A 300 10.24 -3.29 13.85
C GLN A 300 10.81 -3.03 15.25
N ASP A 301 10.00 -3.21 16.31
CA ASP A 301 10.43 -3.07 17.68
C ASP A 301 11.50 -4.12 18.06
N ALA A 302 11.37 -5.35 17.56
CA ALA A 302 12.36 -6.41 17.77
C ALA A 302 13.67 -6.12 17.03
N LEU A 303 13.59 -5.62 15.78
CA LEU A 303 14.77 -5.20 15.01
C LEU A 303 15.46 -3.99 15.64
N ALA A 304 14.71 -3.02 16.14
CA ALA A 304 15.25 -1.85 16.82
C ALA A 304 16.08 -2.26 18.06
N LYS A 305 15.58 -3.23 18.85
CA LYS A 305 16.33 -3.77 20.00
C LYS A 305 17.59 -4.49 19.58
N ALA A 306 17.58 -5.22 18.46
CA ALA A 306 18.79 -5.88 17.94
C ALA A 306 19.80 -4.85 17.43
N ASN A 307 19.34 -3.83 16.71
CA ASN A 307 20.21 -2.76 16.20
C ASN A 307 20.83 -1.94 17.35
N ALA A 308 20.06 -1.62 18.40
CA ALA A 308 20.59 -0.91 19.57
C ALA A 308 21.73 -1.69 20.24
N LEU A 309 21.58 -3.02 20.38
CA LEU A 309 22.65 -3.87 20.88
C LEU A 309 23.87 -3.87 19.95
N ALA A 310 23.66 -3.92 18.64
CA ALA A 310 24.76 -3.85 17.66
C ALA A 310 25.51 -2.52 17.76
N ASP A 311 24.79 -1.39 17.83
CA ASP A 311 25.38 -0.06 17.97
C ASP A 311 26.21 0.06 19.26
N GLU A 312 25.71 -0.45 20.39
CA GLU A 312 26.40 -0.49 21.68
C GLU A 312 27.68 -1.33 21.58
N THR A 313 27.57 -2.55 21.04
CA THR A 313 28.68 -3.50 20.92
C THR A 313 29.78 -2.96 19.98
N ILE A 314 29.38 -2.39 18.81
CA ILE A 314 30.32 -1.83 17.83
C ILE A 314 31.01 -0.58 18.39
N SER A 315 30.28 0.32 19.06
CA SER A 315 30.85 1.53 19.65
C SER A 315 31.82 1.21 20.78
N SER A 316 31.61 0.11 21.52
CA SER A 316 32.48 -0.40 22.57
C SER A 316 33.40 -1.57 22.14
N ALA A 317 33.64 -1.71 20.83
CA ALA A 317 34.41 -2.84 20.28
C ALA A 317 35.82 -3.04 20.92
N ARG A 318 36.47 -1.96 21.32
CA ARG A 318 37.76 -2.03 22.05
C ARG A 318 37.60 -2.75 23.38
N THR A 319 36.53 -2.46 24.12
CA THR A 319 36.23 -3.11 25.41
C THR A 319 35.88 -4.57 25.20
N VAL A 320 35.05 -4.89 24.23
CA VAL A 320 34.69 -6.27 23.89
C VAL A 320 35.93 -7.10 23.58
N ARG A 321 36.87 -6.55 22.81
CA ARG A 321 38.11 -7.22 22.46
C ARG A 321 39.07 -7.36 23.64
N SER A 322 39.14 -6.37 24.54
CA SER A 322 39.99 -6.48 25.74
C SER A 322 39.55 -7.58 26.70
N PHE A 323 38.23 -7.92 26.69
CA PHE A 323 37.66 -9.03 27.46
C PHE A 323 37.53 -10.33 26.66
N ALA A 324 37.97 -10.38 25.39
CA ALA A 324 37.83 -11.53 24.48
C ALA A 324 36.40 -12.10 24.44
N ASN A 325 35.34 -11.21 24.47
CA ASN A 325 33.96 -11.60 24.55
C ASN A 325 33.22 -11.49 23.19
N GLU A 326 33.94 -11.57 22.07
CA GLU A 326 33.34 -11.42 20.72
C GLU A 326 32.27 -12.46 20.44
N GLU A 327 32.49 -13.72 20.82
CA GLU A 327 31.53 -14.79 20.63
C GLU A 327 30.29 -14.61 21.54
N GLY A 328 30.48 -14.08 22.75
CA GLY A 328 29.42 -13.76 23.69
C GLY A 328 28.47 -12.70 23.11
N GLU A 329 29.01 -11.60 22.59
CA GLU A 329 28.24 -10.53 21.97
C GLU A 329 27.56 -10.98 20.66
N ALA A 330 28.25 -11.77 19.83
CA ALA A 330 27.64 -12.36 18.64
C ALA A 330 26.42 -13.26 18.99
N LYS A 331 26.54 -14.04 20.10
CA LYS A 331 25.45 -14.87 20.60
C LYS A 331 24.28 -14.03 21.12
N ASN A 332 24.56 -12.95 21.87
CA ASN A 332 23.54 -12.02 22.36
C ASN A 332 22.77 -11.38 21.20
N TYR A 333 23.48 -10.92 20.17
CA TYR A 333 22.88 -10.38 18.95
C TYR A 333 22.01 -11.43 18.24
N TYR A 334 22.50 -12.66 18.10
CA TYR A 334 21.75 -13.76 17.51
C TYR A 334 20.43 -14.03 18.26
N GLU A 335 20.43 -14.03 19.59
CA GLU A 335 19.19 -14.25 20.38
C GLU A 335 18.18 -13.11 20.18
N LYS A 336 18.64 -11.86 20.07
CA LYS A 336 17.74 -10.73 19.74
C LYS A 336 17.18 -10.84 18.30
N MET A 337 18.03 -11.18 17.33
CA MET A 337 17.61 -11.39 15.94
C MET A 337 16.67 -12.60 15.79
N LYS A 338 16.83 -13.63 16.61
CA LYS A 338 15.95 -14.80 16.64
C LYS A 338 14.51 -14.44 16.99
N VAL A 339 14.30 -13.45 17.87
CA VAL A 339 12.96 -12.94 18.18
C VAL A 339 12.35 -12.28 16.94
N ALA A 340 13.09 -11.42 16.25
CA ALA A 340 12.63 -10.81 15.00
C ALA A 340 12.34 -11.86 13.92
N TYR A 341 13.18 -12.87 13.79
CA TYR A 341 12.98 -14.00 12.88
C TYR A 341 11.67 -14.76 13.16
N LEU A 342 11.37 -15.09 14.43
CA LEU A 342 10.14 -15.80 14.78
C LEU A 342 8.89 -14.96 14.47
N LEU A 343 8.94 -13.65 14.69
CA LEU A 343 7.86 -12.73 14.31
C LEU A 343 7.71 -12.63 12.78
N GLN A 344 8.81 -12.62 12.04
CA GLN A 344 8.78 -12.64 10.56
C GLN A 344 8.21 -13.96 10.03
N MET A 345 8.56 -15.11 10.63
CA MET A 345 7.95 -16.40 10.28
C MET A 345 6.43 -16.41 10.53
N LYS A 346 5.98 -15.80 11.62
CA LYS A 346 4.55 -15.61 11.89
C LYS A 346 3.90 -14.71 10.83
N SER A 347 4.60 -13.63 10.42
CA SER A 347 4.14 -12.74 9.36
C SER A 347 4.00 -13.47 8.02
N ALA A 348 4.94 -14.36 7.69
CA ALA A 348 4.89 -15.17 6.47
C ALA A 348 3.67 -16.09 6.43
N LEU A 349 3.31 -16.71 7.57
CA LEU A 349 2.10 -17.54 7.67
C LEU A 349 0.82 -16.70 7.49
N TYR A 350 0.74 -15.53 8.11
CA TYR A 350 -0.40 -14.64 7.91
C TYR A 350 -0.49 -14.16 6.46
N TYR A 351 0.64 -13.85 5.83
CA TYR A 351 0.67 -13.50 4.41
C TYR A 351 0.18 -14.64 3.52
N GLY A 352 0.66 -15.86 3.78
CA GLY A 352 0.21 -17.06 3.04
C GLY A 352 -1.30 -17.27 3.14
N ASN A 353 -1.86 -17.15 4.36
CA ASN A 353 -3.29 -17.25 4.57
C ASN A 353 -4.07 -16.14 3.87
N TYR A 354 -3.59 -14.89 3.95
CA TYR A 354 -4.19 -13.76 3.24
C TYR A 354 -4.20 -13.97 1.73
N ALA A 355 -3.07 -14.41 1.15
CA ALA A 355 -2.95 -14.66 -0.27
C ALA A 355 -3.91 -15.76 -0.74
N CYS A 356 -3.98 -16.89 -0.02
CA CYS A 356 -4.95 -17.94 -0.29
C CYS A 356 -6.39 -17.44 -0.25
N PHE A 357 -6.71 -16.64 0.78
CA PHE A 357 -8.05 -16.07 0.95
C PHE A 357 -8.43 -15.13 -0.19
N ASN A 358 -7.51 -14.26 -0.57
CA ASN A 358 -7.72 -13.32 -1.66
C ASN A 358 -7.97 -14.04 -2.99
N LEU A 359 -7.17 -15.07 -3.29
CA LEU A 359 -7.34 -15.89 -4.49
C LEU A 359 -8.67 -16.68 -4.48
N ILE A 360 -9.05 -17.24 -3.35
CA ILE A 360 -10.35 -17.96 -3.22
C ILE A 360 -11.51 -16.98 -3.40
N PHE A 361 -11.41 -15.77 -2.85
CA PHE A 361 -12.43 -14.75 -3.02
C PHE A 361 -12.55 -14.30 -4.48
N GLU A 362 -11.45 -14.05 -5.15
CA GLU A 362 -11.39 -13.69 -6.57
C GLU A 362 -11.98 -14.80 -7.46
N LEU A 363 -11.59 -16.04 -7.21
CA LEU A 363 -12.14 -17.20 -7.89
C LEU A 363 -13.65 -17.33 -7.63
N GLY A 364 -14.09 -17.17 -6.39
CA GLY A 364 -15.50 -17.22 -6.01
C GLY A 364 -16.34 -16.16 -6.73
N LEU A 365 -15.84 -14.94 -6.82
CA LEU A 365 -16.48 -13.85 -7.55
C LEU A 365 -16.54 -14.14 -9.06
N THR A 366 -15.46 -14.67 -9.62
CA THR A 366 -15.39 -15.08 -11.04
C THR A 366 -16.36 -16.21 -11.33
N CYS A 367 -16.42 -17.25 -10.48
CA CYS A 367 -17.38 -18.35 -10.61
C CYS A 367 -18.83 -17.88 -10.49
N ALA A 368 -19.12 -16.98 -9.56
CA ALA A 368 -20.47 -16.39 -9.41
C ALA A 368 -20.87 -15.61 -10.66
N THR A 369 -19.94 -14.83 -11.21
CA THR A 369 -20.15 -14.06 -12.45
C THR A 369 -20.38 -14.99 -13.65
N LEU A 370 -19.59 -16.03 -13.80
CA LEU A 370 -19.74 -17.03 -14.87
C LEU A 370 -21.06 -17.78 -14.74
N TRP A 371 -21.42 -18.21 -13.53
CA TRP A 371 -22.65 -18.95 -13.29
C TRP A 371 -23.88 -18.09 -13.58
N TYR A 372 -23.94 -16.88 -13.04
CA TYR A 372 -25.08 -15.98 -13.26
C TYR A 372 -25.10 -15.43 -14.68
N GLY A 373 -23.95 -15.09 -15.25
CA GLY A 373 -23.83 -14.64 -16.63
C GLY A 373 -24.19 -15.74 -17.62
N GLY A 374 -23.74 -16.98 -17.39
CA GLY A 374 -24.15 -18.13 -18.18
C GLY A 374 -25.66 -18.39 -18.12
N HIS A 375 -26.29 -18.22 -16.94
CA HIS A 375 -27.73 -18.29 -16.79
C HIS A 375 -28.44 -17.19 -17.62
N LEU A 376 -27.93 -15.96 -17.61
CA LEU A 376 -28.51 -14.84 -18.40
C LEU A 376 -28.38 -15.12 -19.91
N VAL A 377 -27.29 -15.72 -20.36
CA VAL A 377 -27.12 -16.13 -21.76
C VAL A 377 -28.09 -17.23 -22.14
N LEU A 378 -28.30 -18.24 -21.30
CA LEU A 378 -29.26 -19.34 -21.56
C LEU A 378 -30.72 -18.89 -21.57
N VAL A 379 -31.05 -17.75 -20.95
CA VAL A 379 -32.41 -17.16 -20.93
C VAL A 379 -32.54 -16.03 -21.97
N ASP A 380 -31.60 -15.92 -22.91
CA ASP A 380 -31.56 -14.88 -23.98
C ASP A 380 -31.63 -13.41 -23.48
N ARG A 381 -31.16 -13.15 -22.25
CA ARG A 381 -31.07 -11.81 -21.68
C ARG A 381 -29.72 -11.14 -21.85
N MET A 382 -28.72 -11.86 -22.38
CA MET A 382 -27.35 -11.39 -22.61
C MET A 382 -26.74 -12.16 -23.78
N GLU A 383 -26.01 -11.48 -24.63
CA GLU A 383 -25.22 -12.13 -25.69
C GLU A 383 -24.08 -12.95 -25.09
N GLY A 384 -23.89 -14.19 -25.58
CA GLY A 384 -22.84 -15.09 -25.05
C GLY A 384 -21.43 -14.50 -25.22
N ALA A 385 -21.20 -13.77 -26.31
CA ALA A 385 -19.93 -13.08 -26.58
C ALA A 385 -19.61 -11.95 -25.58
N ALA A 386 -20.62 -11.36 -24.93
CA ALA A 386 -20.46 -10.29 -23.97
C ALA A 386 -19.92 -10.75 -22.60
N LEU A 387 -19.99 -12.04 -22.29
CA LEU A 387 -19.53 -12.60 -21.01
C LEU A 387 -18.01 -12.48 -20.83
N VAL A 388 -17.24 -12.71 -21.89
CA VAL A 388 -15.77 -12.65 -21.83
C VAL A 388 -15.26 -11.24 -21.61
N PRO A 389 -15.70 -10.18 -22.37
CA PRO A 389 -15.38 -8.81 -22.05
C PRO A 389 -15.77 -8.41 -20.63
N PHE A 390 -16.93 -8.85 -20.16
CA PHE A 390 -17.39 -8.57 -18.80
C PHE A 390 -16.39 -9.06 -17.75
N LEU A 391 -15.90 -10.31 -17.86
CA LEU A 391 -14.89 -10.86 -16.97
C LEU A 391 -13.56 -10.07 -17.01
N LEU A 392 -13.11 -9.68 -18.21
CA LEU A 392 -11.91 -8.88 -18.36
C LEU A 392 -12.04 -7.49 -17.70
N TYR A 393 -13.22 -6.86 -17.81
CA TYR A 393 -13.51 -5.60 -17.11
C TYR A 393 -13.57 -5.81 -15.59
N GLN A 394 -14.14 -6.92 -15.11
CA GLN A 394 -14.19 -7.25 -13.70
C GLN A 394 -12.78 -7.40 -13.10
N LEU A 395 -11.87 -8.11 -13.75
CA LEU A 395 -10.47 -8.24 -13.33
C LEU A 395 -9.77 -6.86 -13.33
N SER A 396 -9.93 -6.09 -14.41
CA SER A 396 -9.35 -4.74 -14.52
C SER A 396 -9.89 -3.77 -13.45
N LEU A 397 -11.15 -3.92 -13.06
CA LEU A 397 -11.77 -3.17 -11.97
C LEU A 397 -11.13 -3.52 -10.62
N GLY A 398 -10.93 -4.82 -10.35
CA GLY A 398 -10.24 -5.30 -9.15
C GLY A 398 -8.84 -4.73 -9.01
N ASP A 399 -8.02 -4.82 -10.08
CA ASP A 399 -6.66 -4.28 -10.14
C ASP A 399 -6.63 -2.77 -9.91
N SER A 400 -7.59 -2.03 -10.49
CA SER A 400 -7.67 -0.58 -10.37
C SER A 400 -8.03 -0.15 -8.94
N LEU A 401 -8.95 -0.85 -8.29
CA LEU A 401 -9.32 -0.60 -6.89
C LEU A 401 -8.18 -0.91 -5.93
N GLN A 402 -7.43 -2.00 -6.17
CA GLN A 402 -6.24 -2.33 -5.40
C GLN A 402 -5.16 -1.26 -5.57
N GLY A 403 -4.95 -0.77 -6.80
CA GLY A 403 -4.04 0.33 -7.10
C GLY A 403 -4.41 1.61 -6.35
N MET A 404 -5.70 1.97 -6.25
CA MET A 404 -6.16 3.13 -5.48
C MET A 404 -5.87 2.97 -3.98
N GLY A 405 -6.00 1.76 -3.42
CA GLY A 405 -5.64 1.49 -2.03
C GLY A 405 -4.15 1.70 -1.75
N ALA A 406 -3.27 1.29 -2.66
CA ALA A 406 -1.84 1.50 -2.55
C ALA A 406 -1.45 2.99 -2.60
N VAL A 407 -2.15 3.78 -3.41
CA VAL A 407 -1.95 5.24 -3.51
C VAL A 407 -2.17 5.94 -2.17
N TYR A 408 -3.21 5.58 -1.44
CA TYR A 408 -3.48 6.19 -0.13
C TYR A 408 -2.29 6.04 0.83
N THR A 409 -1.72 4.83 0.91
CA THR A 409 -0.54 4.56 1.75
C THR A 409 0.68 5.37 1.28
N GLY A 410 0.91 5.43 -0.02
CA GLY A 410 2.01 6.19 -0.59
C GLY A 410 1.86 7.71 -0.35
N LEU A 411 0.66 8.28 -0.49
CA LEU A 411 0.43 9.69 -0.21
C LEU A 411 0.73 10.04 1.25
N MET A 412 0.34 9.19 2.21
CA MET A 412 0.68 9.39 3.62
C MET A 412 2.18 9.37 3.89
N GLN A 413 2.94 8.53 3.19
CA GLN A 413 4.41 8.53 3.25
C GLN A 413 5.01 9.82 2.69
N ALA A 414 4.46 10.32 1.57
CA ALA A 414 4.92 11.57 0.97
C ALA A 414 4.67 12.77 1.90
N VAL A 415 3.50 12.83 2.55
CA VAL A 415 3.14 13.87 3.53
C VAL A 415 4.11 13.86 4.71
N GLY A 416 4.36 12.70 5.33
CA GLY A 416 5.28 12.60 6.45
C GLY A 416 6.73 12.99 6.10
N ALA A 417 7.20 12.70 4.87
CA ALA A 417 8.49 13.18 4.39
C ALA A 417 8.49 14.68 4.14
N ALA A 418 7.38 15.20 3.59
CA ALA A 418 7.23 16.61 3.26
C ALA A 418 7.21 17.51 4.49
N GLU A 419 6.53 17.11 5.57
CA GLU A 419 6.51 17.85 6.83
C GLU A 419 7.92 18.12 7.33
N LYS A 420 8.76 17.09 7.34
CA LYS A 420 10.16 17.19 7.78
C LYS A 420 11.01 18.11 6.89
N VAL A 421 10.76 18.09 5.57
CA VAL A 421 11.47 18.95 4.61
C VAL A 421 10.99 20.39 4.73
N PHE A 422 9.67 20.62 4.85
CA PHE A 422 9.09 21.95 4.99
C PHE A 422 9.44 22.61 6.34
N GLU A 423 9.57 21.83 7.41
CA GLU A 423 10.07 22.32 8.70
C GLU A 423 11.42 23.04 8.53
N PHE A 424 12.35 22.47 7.77
CA PHE A 424 13.64 23.08 7.51
C PHE A 424 13.57 24.25 6.52
N ILE A 425 12.68 24.19 5.52
CA ILE A 425 12.48 25.28 4.55
C ILE A 425 11.85 26.50 5.21
N ASP A 426 10.91 26.29 6.14
CA ASP A 426 10.14 27.35 6.80
C ASP A 426 10.84 27.92 8.03
N ARG A 427 11.85 27.22 8.55
CA ARG A 427 12.61 27.68 9.69
C ARG A 427 13.23 29.03 9.39
N GLN A 428 12.88 30.01 10.22
CA GLN A 428 13.51 31.36 10.17
C GLN A 428 14.74 31.34 11.03
N SER A 429 15.85 31.82 10.48
CA SER A 429 17.08 32.01 11.25
C SER A 429 16.87 33.06 12.34
N ARG A 430 17.36 32.79 13.55
CA ARG A 430 17.38 33.77 14.66
C ARG A 430 18.32 34.93 14.38
N MET A 431 19.28 34.75 13.46
CA MET A 431 20.22 35.75 13.01
C MET A 431 20.13 35.86 11.48
N PRO A 432 19.12 36.59 10.94
CA PRO A 432 18.99 36.76 9.50
C PRO A 432 20.17 37.54 8.93
N LEU A 433 20.75 37.02 7.83
CA LEU A 433 21.93 37.59 7.18
C LEU A 433 21.64 38.92 6.45
N ASP A 434 20.36 39.13 6.09
CA ASP A 434 19.95 40.27 5.22
C ASP A 434 19.34 41.43 5.97
N VAL A 435 19.39 41.46 7.31
CA VAL A 435 18.83 42.53 8.12
C VAL A 435 19.95 43.41 8.65
N GLY A 436 20.43 44.28 7.80
CA GLY A 436 21.33 45.36 8.16
C GLY A 436 20.72 46.71 7.79
N THR A 437 20.75 47.68 8.69
CA THR A 437 20.22 49.05 8.47
C THR A 437 21.24 50.02 7.88
N HIS A 438 22.49 49.58 7.74
CA HIS A 438 23.57 50.45 7.25
C HIS A 438 24.56 49.67 6.40
N ASP A 439 24.70 50.07 5.15
CA ASP A 439 25.81 49.68 4.28
C ASP A 439 26.88 50.78 4.40
N PRO A 440 27.95 50.59 5.19
CA PRO A 440 28.97 51.62 5.33
C PRO A 440 29.74 51.80 4.01
N VAL A 441 29.77 53.01 3.48
CA VAL A 441 30.46 53.40 2.24
C VAL A 441 31.97 53.25 2.38
N GLU A 442 32.53 53.35 3.59
CA GLU A 442 33.94 53.11 3.92
C GLU A 442 34.06 52.37 5.25
N VAL A 443 34.73 51.22 5.23
CA VAL A 443 35.04 50.45 6.44
C VAL A 443 36.49 50.71 6.85
N GLN A 444 36.69 51.41 7.98
CA GLN A 444 38.01 51.71 8.51
C GLN A 444 38.68 50.56 9.26
N GLY A 445 37.99 49.42 9.39
CA GLY A 445 38.50 48.22 10.03
C GLY A 445 38.64 48.29 11.57
N LYS A 446 38.11 49.34 12.22
CA LYS A 446 38.13 49.45 13.68
C LYS A 446 36.92 48.71 14.27
N ILE A 447 37.20 47.67 15.08
CA ILE A 447 36.20 46.89 15.78
C ILE A 447 36.30 47.14 17.27
N GLU A 448 35.22 47.49 17.91
CA GLU A 448 35.17 47.79 19.35
C GLU A 448 34.01 47.01 19.98
N PHE A 449 34.31 46.18 20.98
CA PHE A 449 33.31 45.45 21.76
C PHE A 449 33.02 46.25 23.05
N LYS A 450 31.75 46.61 23.26
CA LYS A 450 31.31 47.33 24.46
C LYS A 450 30.21 46.55 25.14
N ASP A 451 30.44 46.12 26.36
CA ASP A 451 29.47 45.40 27.23
C ASP A 451 28.78 44.22 26.51
N VAL A 452 29.56 43.43 25.79
CA VAL A 452 29.06 42.27 25.03
C VAL A 452 29.09 41.03 25.93
N SER A 453 27.91 40.48 26.21
CA SER A 453 27.79 39.18 26.87
C SER A 453 27.45 38.11 25.82
N PHE A 454 28.15 37.01 25.85
CA PHE A 454 27.92 35.86 24.94
C PHE A 454 27.75 34.60 25.73
N TYR A 455 26.84 33.74 25.31
CA TYR A 455 26.71 32.38 25.78
C TYR A 455 26.42 31.45 24.62
N TYR A 456 26.93 30.22 24.67
CA TYR A 456 26.59 29.22 23.71
C TYR A 456 25.15 28.70 23.93
N PRO A 457 24.29 28.71 22.91
CA PRO A 457 22.91 28.24 23.03
C PRO A 457 22.81 26.79 23.54
N SER A 458 23.81 25.96 23.24
CA SER A 458 23.93 24.56 23.70
C SER A 458 24.29 24.43 25.21
N ARG A 459 24.71 25.52 25.89
CA ARG A 459 25.10 25.57 27.31
C ARG A 459 24.58 26.82 27.97
N PRO A 460 23.25 27.01 28.10
CA PRO A 460 22.69 28.17 28.76
C PRO A 460 23.04 28.13 30.27
N GLY A 461 23.85 29.05 30.76
CA GLY A 461 24.24 29.15 32.15
C GLY A 461 25.76 29.11 32.44
N MET A 462 26.61 28.87 31.47
CA MET A 462 28.05 29.16 31.57
C MET A 462 28.32 30.49 30.89
N CYS A 463 28.19 31.60 31.63
CA CYS A 463 28.84 32.85 31.27
C CYS A 463 30.32 32.67 31.66
N ASP A 464 31.19 32.35 30.72
CA ASP A 464 32.62 32.57 30.91
C ASP A 464 32.80 34.08 30.80
N GLY A 465 33.11 34.72 31.97
CA GLY A 465 33.42 36.12 32.13
C GLY A 465 34.74 36.51 31.52
#